data_3b3780370297d5e316154850742497e9
#
_entry.id   3b3780370297d5e316154850742497e9
#
_cell.length_a   1.000
_cell.length_b   1.000
_cell.length_c   1.000
_cell.angle_alpha   90.00
_cell.angle_beta   90.00
_cell.angle_gamma   90.00
#
_symmetry.space_group_name_H-M   'P 1'
#
loop_
_entity.id
_entity.type
_entity.pdbx_description
1 polymer ?
#
loop_
_entity_poly.entity_id
_entity_poly.type
_entity_poly.pdbx_seq_one_letter_code
_entity_poly.pdbx_strand_id
1 'polypeptide(L)'
;MQLLQGFIHSAFALGYEAGINKCPIDGNLVPPAALITVVQKGLQYLEMEANLSNNDTDLDENFSFLQPLDLITKDVHELRQIIKDKRKSLLKDKDVDKELESERGRAREKERRESEVECGRAREKERLEREKERLERDKDHDKDRDKIEKEKEREKQHEDSDMVMDQDEKVHVNQGEAGVFGGPEPMDISTTSTSQSCEISSSDVTILQGHTSEVCACAWNPTGSLLASGSGDSTARIWTIADSSSRSGAQSSPLNVLVLKHVKGRTNEKSKDVTTLDWNVDGTLLATGSYDGQARIWNTNGELRSTLSKHKGPIFSLKWNKKGDYLLTGSCDKTAIVWDVKAEEWKQQFEFHSGPTLDVDWRNNVSFATSSTDNMIFVCKIGETRPIKTFAGHQGEVNCVKWDPTGSLLASCSDDITAKIWSMKQDKYVYDLKEHSKEIYTIRWSPTGPGTNNPNQQLVLASASFDSTVKLWDVEQGKLINSLNGHREPVYSVAFSPNGEYLASGSLDKSMHIWSLKSGKIVKTYTGNGGIFEVCWNKEGDKIAACFANNTVCVLDFRK
;
A
#
# COMPACT_ATOMS: atom_id res chain seq x y z
N MET A 1 29.10 5.59 7.18
CA MET A 1 27.89 5.59 8.02
C MET A 1 27.69 6.89 8.83
N GLN A 2 28.70 7.55 9.35
CA GLN A 2 28.54 8.80 10.14
C GLN A 2 28.17 10.08 9.35
N LEU A 3 28.28 10.10 8.02
CA LEU A 3 27.90 11.24 7.17
C LEU A 3 26.47 11.17 6.60
N LEU A 4 25.76 10.06 6.83
CA LEU A 4 24.37 9.88 6.41
C LEU A 4 23.33 10.34 7.44
N GLN A 5 23.75 10.78 8.63
CA GLN A 5 22.87 11.05 9.76
C GLN A 5 22.01 12.31 9.65
N GLY A 6 22.23 13.17 8.64
CA GLY A 6 21.43 14.39 8.44
C GLY A 6 20.53 14.40 7.20
N PHE A 7 20.54 13.33 6.38
CA PHE A 7 19.81 13.30 5.10
C PHE A 7 19.09 11.97 4.86
N ILE A 8 18.59 11.33 5.92
CA ILE A 8 18.08 9.94 5.84
C ILE A 8 16.90 9.84 4.88
N HIS A 9 15.98 10.81 4.84
CA HIS A 9 14.90 10.83 3.87
C HIS A 9 15.38 11.04 2.45
N SER A 10 16.27 12.01 2.24
CA SER A 10 16.86 12.27 0.93
C SER A 10 17.73 11.09 0.49
N ALA A 11 18.44 10.44 1.43
CA ALA A 11 19.25 9.26 1.15
C ALA A 11 18.39 8.02 0.92
N PHE A 12 17.26 7.87 1.60
CA PHE A 12 16.31 6.78 1.37
C PHE A 12 15.61 6.95 0.02
N ALA A 13 15.10 8.15 -0.28
CA ALA A 13 14.48 8.46 -1.57
C ALA A 13 15.49 8.30 -2.71
N LEU A 14 16.70 8.84 -2.58
CA LEU A 14 17.77 8.70 -3.56
C LEU A 14 18.22 7.25 -3.71
N GLY A 15 18.35 6.51 -2.60
CA GLY A 15 18.72 5.09 -2.60
C GLY A 15 17.66 4.22 -3.25
N TYR A 16 16.40 4.56 -3.07
CA TYR A 16 15.25 3.86 -3.65
C TYR A 16 15.09 4.17 -5.13
N GLU A 17 15.11 5.45 -5.52
CA GLU A 17 15.02 5.92 -6.91
C GLU A 17 16.20 5.45 -7.76
N ALA A 18 17.42 5.46 -7.19
CA ALA A 18 18.60 4.96 -7.85
C ALA A 18 18.76 3.42 -7.80
N GLY A 19 17.87 2.70 -7.09
CA GLY A 19 17.95 1.25 -6.91
C GLY A 19 19.17 0.78 -6.10
N ILE A 20 19.82 1.67 -5.36
CA ILE A 20 21.05 1.38 -4.59
C ILE A 20 20.76 0.37 -3.46
N ASN A 21 19.54 0.40 -2.90
CA ASN A 21 19.08 -0.54 -1.89
C ASN A 21 18.94 -1.98 -2.40
N LYS A 22 18.88 -2.17 -3.72
CA LYS A 22 18.82 -3.50 -4.38
C LYS A 22 20.18 -4.01 -4.82
N CYS A 23 21.23 -3.19 -4.68
CA CYS A 23 22.59 -3.56 -5.08
C CYS A 23 23.36 -4.16 -3.89
N PRO A 24 24.06 -5.29 -4.05
CA PRO A 24 24.96 -5.81 -3.04
C PRO A 24 26.23 -4.94 -2.97
N ILE A 25 26.17 -3.83 -2.25
CA ILE A 25 27.31 -2.93 -2.04
C ILE A 25 27.90 -3.23 -0.66
N ASP A 26 29.17 -3.67 -0.63
CA ASP A 26 29.90 -3.79 0.61
C ASP A 26 30.23 -2.39 1.16
N GLY A 27 29.61 -2.03 2.30
CA GLY A 27 29.79 -0.73 2.94
C GLY A 27 31.24 -0.39 3.33
N ASN A 28 32.11 -1.39 3.43
CA ASN A 28 33.54 -1.21 3.72
C ASN A 28 34.35 -0.71 2.51
N LEU A 29 33.79 -0.84 1.30
CA LEU A 29 34.41 -0.36 0.06
C LEU A 29 33.97 1.06 -0.32
N VAL A 30 33.06 1.67 0.45
CA VAL A 30 32.55 3.01 0.17
C VAL A 30 33.51 4.06 0.78
N PRO A 31 34.15 4.92 -0.05
CA PRO A 31 35.11 5.91 0.44
C PRO A 31 34.41 7.01 1.29
N PRO A 32 35.14 7.67 2.20
CA PRO A 32 34.63 8.84 2.92
C PRO A 32 34.13 9.91 1.95
N ALA A 33 33.03 10.54 2.26
CA ALA A 33 32.34 11.54 1.42
C ALA A 33 31.74 10.99 0.09
N ALA A 34 31.62 9.69 -0.09
CA ALA A 34 31.02 9.08 -1.28
C ALA A 34 29.60 9.60 -1.54
N LEU A 35 28.80 9.88 -0.51
CA LEU A 35 27.46 10.45 -0.65
C LEU A 35 27.50 11.82 -1.32
N ILE A 36 28.39 12.73 -0.90
CA ILE A 36 28.55 14.05 -1.52
C ILE A 36 28.91 13.87 -3.01
N THR A 37 29.80 12.94 -3.30
CA THR A 37 30.21 12.63 -4.66
C THR A 37 29.07 12.04 -5.49
N VAL A 38 28.25 11.16 -4.92
CA VAL A 38 27.07 10.59 -5.58
C VAL A 38 26.03 11.65 -5.85
N VAL A 39 25.72 12.52 -4.87
CA VAL A 39 24.76 13.63 -5.06
C VAL A 39 25.25 14.62 -6.11
N GLN A 40 26.52 15.02 -6.06
CA GLN A 40 27.11 15.92 -7.05
C GLN A 40 27.08 15.31 -8.46
N LYS A 41 27.45 14.04 -8.60
CA LYS A 41 27.41 13.34 -9.88
C LYS A 41 25.97 13.05 -10.35
N GLY A 42 25.05 12.78 -9.43
CA GLY A 42 23.63 12.63 -9.73
C GLY A 42 23.01 13.93 -10.28
N LEU A 43 23.32 15.06 -9.67
CA LEU A 43 22.90 16.37 -10.19
C LEU A 43 23.51 16.67 -11.57
N GLN A 44 24.79 16.36 -11.79
CA GLN A 44 25.44 16.49 -13.08
C GLN A 44 24.86 15.52 -14.14
N TYR A 45 24.44 14.35 -13.73
CA TYR A 45 23.75 13.38 -14.60
C TYR A 45 22.37 13.90 -15.03
N LEU A 46 21.56 14.41 -14.10
CA LEU A 46 20.27 15.05 -14.41
C LEU A 46 20.42 16.22 -15.35
N GLU A 47 21.47 17.02 -15.20
CA GLU A 47 21.79 18.12 -16.09
C GLU A 47 22.21 17.63 -17.50
N MET A 48 22.96 16.53 -17.58
CA MET A 48 23.33 15.90 -18.84
C MET A 48 22.12 15.25 -19.54
N GLU A 49 21.24 14.60 -18.80
CA GLU A 49 20.03 13.96 -19.31
C GLU A 49 19.03 15.00 -19.82
N ALA A 50 18.84 16.10 -19.09
CA ALA A 50 18.04 17.23 -19.52
C ALA A 50 18.57 17.89 -20.82
N ASN A 51 19.89 17.97 -21.00
CA ASN A 51 20.53 18.50 -22.21
C ASN A 51 20.48 17.51 -23.40
N LEU A 52 20.31 16.24 -23.15
CA LEU A 52 20.18 15.20 -24.20
C LEU A 52 18.73 15.02 -24.66
N SER A 53 17.75 15.30 -23.79
CA SER A 53 16.31 15.11 -24.07
C SER A 53 15.74 16.10 -25.10
N ASN A 54 16.45 17.16 -25.42
CA ASN A 54 15.96 18.16 -26.36
C ASN A 54 15.99 17.75 -27.86
N ASN A 55 16.47 16.55 -28.17
CA ASN A 55 16.65 16.14 -29.57
C ASN A 55 16.04 14.79 -29.99
N ASP A 56 15.42 13.99 -29.10
CA ASP A 56 14.82 12.71 -29.50
C ASP A 56 13.65 12.27 -28.60
N THR A 57 12.51 12.15 -29.21
CA THR A 57 11.19 11.84 -28.62
C THR A 57 10.88 10.34 -28.56
N ASP A 58 11.65 9.40 -28.23
CA ASP A 58 11.20 7.99 -28.17
C ASP A 58 12.13 7.02 -27.42
N LEU A 59 12.55 7.34 -26.20
CA LEU A 59 13.22 6.35 -25.35
C LEU A 59 12.39 6.13 -24.07
N ASP A 60 12.11 4.85 -23.76
CA ASP A 60 11.41 4.42 -22.56
C ASP A 60 12.00 5.04 -21.28
N GLU A 61 11.18 5.78 -20.55
CA GLU A 61 11.55 6.54 -19.34
C GLU A 61 12.04 5.67 -18.16
N ASN A 62 12.00 4.36 -18.27
CA ASN A 62 12.42 3.41 -17.22
C ASN A 62 13.82 2.83 -17.39
N PHE A 63 14.63 3.33 -18.33
CA PHE A 63 15.94 2.77 -18.59
C PHE A 63 17.06 3.59 -17.93
N SER A 64 17.64 3.07 -16.85
CA SER A 64 18.85 3.65 -16.25
C SER A 64 20.07 3.21 -17.05
N PHE A 65 20.71 4.16 -17.72
CA PHE A 65 21.94 3.92 -18.51
C PHE A 65 23.17 3.70 -17.64
N LEU A 66 23.15 4.11 -16.38
CA LEU A 66 24.29 4.05 -15.46
C LEU A 66 23.99 3.12 -14.27
N GLN A 67 25.00 2.36 -13.87
CA GLN A 67 24.93 1.60 -12.63
C GLN A 67 25.32 2.51 -11.45
N PRO A 68 24.79 2.29 -10.24
CA PRO A 68 25.16 3.07 -9.07
C PRO A 68 26.67 3.14 -8.81
N LEU A 69 27.38 2.06 -9.13
CA LEU A 69 28.82 2.00 -8.99
C LEU A 69 29.54 2.90 -10.01
N ASP A 70 29.01 3.04 -11.21
CA ASP A 70 29.57 3.92 -12.25
C ASP A 70 29.54 5.38 -11.78
N LEU A 71 28.43 5.82 -11.12
CA LEU A 71 28.30 7.16 -10.57
C LEU A 71 29.32 7.47 -9.49
N ILE A 72 29.76 6.46 -8.76
CA ILE A 72 30.73 6.61 -7.64
C ILE A 72 32.18 6.59 -8.16
N THR A 73 32.48 5.77 -9.18
CA THR A 73 33.86 5.44 -9.57
C THR A 73 34.36 6.12 -10.82
N LYS A 74 33.46 6.61 -11.70
CA LYS A 74 33.80 7.14 -13.02
C LYS A 74 33.63 8.65 -13.10
N ASP A 75 34.42 9.31 -13.96
CA ASP A 75 34.28 10.73 -14.21
C ASP A 75 33.13 11.03 -15.22
N VAL A 76 32.81 12.33 -15.37
CA VAL A 76 31.70 12.79 -16.23
C VAL A 76 31.90 12.41 -17.70
N HIS A 77 33.17 12.33 -18.17
CA HIS A 77 33.45 12.00 -19.56
C HIS A 77 33.23 10.49 -19.82
N GLU A 78 33.66 9.64 -18.91
CA GLU A 78 33.43 8.20 -18.94
C GLU A 78 31.93 7.85 -18.84
N LEU A 79 31.18 8.58 -17.98
CA LEU A 79 29.72 8.42 -17.85
C LEU A 79 29.00 8.77 -19.16
N ARG A 80 29.39 9.88 -19.81
CA ARG A 80 28.86 10.27 -21.14
C ARG A 80 29.12 9.20 -22.21
N GLN A 81 30.30 8.58 -22.20
CA GLN A 81 30.63 7.54 -23.16
C GLN A 81 29.79 6.29 -22.94
N ILE A 82 29.58 5.87 -21.69
CA ILE A 82 28.71 4.72 -21.34
C ILE A 82 27.28 4.95 -21.80
N ILE A 83 26.71 6.14 -21.56
CA ILE A 83 25.35 6.50 -22.00
C ILE A 83 25.27 6.40 -23.54
N LYS A 84 26.25 6.96 -24.23
CA LYS A 84 26.29 6.96 -25.71
C LYS A 84 26.38 5.54 -26.28
N ASP A 85 27.18 4.69 -25.69
CA ASP A 85 27.38 3.31 -26.15
C ASP A 85 26.16 2.43 -25.87
N LYS A 86 25.54 2.57 -24.69
CA LYS A 86 24.29 1.86 -24.35
C LYS A 86 23.11 2.33 -25.20
N ARG A 87 23.02 3.63 -25.51
CA ARG A 87 22.01 4.17 -26.44
C ARG A 87 22.14 3.58 -27.83
N LYS A 88 23.37 3.44 -28.32
CA LYS A 88 23.66 2.85 -29.62
C LYS A 88 23.35 1.34 -29.68
N SER A 89 23.51 0.63 -28.56
CA SER A 89 23.11 -0.78 -28.42
C SER A 89 21.57 -0.92 -28.45
N LEU A 90 20.84 -0.12 -27.68
CA LEU A 90 19.37 -0.13 -27.63
C LEU A 90 18.71 0.18 -28.98
N LEU A 91 19.28 1.09 -29.77
CA LEU A 91 18.80 1.37 -31.12
C LEU A 91 18.95 0.16 -32.04
N LYS A 92 20.06 -0.59 -31.91
CA LYS A 92 20.27 -1.84 -32.67
C LYS A 92 19.30 -2.95 -32.25
N ASP A 93 19.02 -3.08 -30.95
CA ASP A 93 18.10 -4.09 -30.42
C ASP A 93 16.65 -3.80 -30.84
N LYS A 94 16.23 -2.51 -30.89
CA LYS A 94 14.91 -2.11 -31.40
C LYS A 94 14.70 -2.41 -32.90
N ASP A 95 15.76 -2.33 -33.71
CA ASP A 95 15.68 -2.67 -35.12
C ASP A 95 15.55 -4.20 -35.33
N VAL A 96 16.24 -5.00 -34.50
CA VAL A 96 16.10 -6.46 -34.48
C VAL A 96 14.72 -6.91 -34.00
N ASP A 97 14.17 -6.25 -32.97
CA ASP A 97 12.82 -6.55 -32.45
C ASP A 97 11.73 -6.21 -33.46
N LYS A 98 11.86 -5.09 -34.20
CA LYS A 98 10.93 -4.74 -35.29
C LYS A 98 10.95 -5.76 -36.43
N GLU A 99 12.11 -6.29 -36.76
CA GLU A 99 12.27 -7.32 -37.79
C GLU A 99 11.62 -8.63 -37.32
N LEU A 100 11.84 -9.00 -36.07
CA LEU A 100 11.25 -10.21 -35.43
C LEU A 100 9.72 -10.10 -35.28
N GLU A 101 9.17 -8.91 -34.94
CA GLU A 101 7.73 -8.67 -34.90
C GLU A 101 7.10 -8.72 -36.29
N SER A 102 7.80 -8.23 -37.31
CA SER A 102 7.38 -8.34 -38.71
C SER A 102 7.32 -9.79 -39.19
N GLU A 103 8.31 -10.61 -38.83
CA GLU A 103 8.31 -12.05 -39.12
C GLU A 103 7.20 -12.82 -38.37
N ARG A 104 7.01 -12.51 -37.08
CA ARG A 104 5.91 -13.07 -36.28
C ARG A 104 4.53 -12.66 -36.82
N GLY A 105 4.40 -11.42 -37.30
CA GLY A 105 3.17 -10.95 -37.97
C GLY A 105 2.85 -11.74 -39.24
N ARG A 106 3.88 -11.99 -40.09
CA ARG A 106 3.73 -12.81 -41.31
C ARG A 106 3.40 -14.27 -41.00
N ALA A 107 4.02 -14.84 -39.97
CA ALA A 107 3.72 -16.21 -39.53
C ALA A 107 2.29 -16.35 -39.00
N ARG A 108 1.81 -15.42 -38.16
CA ARG A 108 0.42 -15.41 -37.66
C ARG A 108 -0.61 -15.20 -38.76
N GLU A 109 -0.29 -14.40 -39.78
CA GLU A 109 -1.20 -14.21 -40.93
C GLU A 109 -1.28 -15.46 -41.82
N LYS A 110 -0.16 -16.17 -41.96
CA LYS A 110 -0.12 -17.46 -42.65
C LYS A 110 -0.95 -18.53 -41.92
N GLU A 111 -0.76 -18.65 -40.63
CA GLU A 111 -1.50 -19.59 -39.76
C GLU A 111 -3.01 -19.27 -39.74
N ARG A 112 -3.40 -18.00 -39.76
CA ARG A 112 -4.81 -17.57 -39.88
C ARG A 112 -5.41 -17.96 -41.21
N ARG A 113 -4.68 -17.78 -42.32
CA ARG A 113 -5.15 -18.19 -43.67
C ARG A 113 -5.28 -19.71 -43.79
N GLU A 114 -4.36 -20.48 -43.22
CA GLU A 114 -4.44 -21.94 -43.19
C GLU A 114 -5.64 -22.41 -42.35
N SER A 115 -5.90 -21.81 -41.20
CA SER A 115 -7.07 -22.06 -40.34
C SER A 115 -8.40 -21.68 -41.02
N GLU A 116 -8.46 -20.57 -41.77
CA GLU A 116 -9.64 -20.16 -42.53
C GLU A 116 -9.96 -21.14 -43.67
N VAL A 117 -8.93 -21.68 -44.33
CA VAL A 117 -9.08 -22.71 -45.38
C VAL A 117 -9.55 -24.04 -44.80
N GLU A 118 -9.01 -24.43 -43.64
CA GLU A 118 -9.41 -25.66 -42.94
C GLU A 118 -10.85 -25.57 -42.41
N CYS A 119 -11.21 -24.42 -41.84
CA CYS A 119 -12.59 -24.13 -41.41
C CYS A 119 -13.57 -24.13 -42.61
N GLY A 120 -13.13 -23.62 -43.76
CA GLY A 120 -13.91 -23.68 -45.02
C GLY A 120 -14.16 -25.12 -45.47
N ARG A 121 -13.12 -25.97 -45.46
CA ARG A 121 -13.24 -27.40 -45.80
C ARG A 121 -14.11 -28.17 -44.82
N ALA A 122 -14.04 -27.86 -43.53
CA ALA A 122 -14.88 -28.49 -42.51
C ALA A 122 -16.36 -28.14 -42.70
N ARG A 123 -16.67 -26.87 -43.00
CA ARG A 123 -18.06 -26.41 -43.28
C ARG A 123 -18.62 -27.04 -44.56
N GLU A 124 -17.80 -27.23 -45.57
CA GLU A 124 -18.21 -27.88 -46.83
C GLU A 124 -18.46 -29.37 -46.62
N LYS A 125 -17.63 -30.05 -45.84
CA LYS A 125 -17.83 -31.45 -45.44
C LYS A 125 -19.12 -31.64 -44.64
N GLU A 126 -19.39 -30.76 -43.67
CA GLU A 126 -20.61 -30.77 -42.86
C GLU A 126 -21.86 -30.49 -43.71
N ARG A 127 -21.75 -29.62 -44.71
CA ARG A 127 -22.83 -29.36 -45.67
C ARG A 127 -23.15 -30.59 -46.53
N LEU A 128 -22.10 -31.26 -47.02
CA LEU A 128 -22.26 -32.50 -47.79
C LEU A 128 -22.79 -33.66 -46.95
N GLU A 129 -22.46 -33.72 -45.69
CA GLU A 129 -22.96 -34.72 -44.74
C GLU A 129 -24.46 -34.49 -44.44
N ARG A 130 -24.86 -33.24 -44.18
CA ARG A 130 -26.27 -32.86 -44.02
C ARG A 130 -27.10 -33.08 -45.28
N GLU A 131 -26.51 -32.92 -46.46
CA GLU A 131 -27.19 -33.19 -47.74
C GLU A 131 -27.35 -34.70 -47.95
N LYS A 132 -26.40 -35.54 -47.56
CA LYS A 132 -26.54 -37.00 -47.51
C LYS A 132 -27.60 -37.46 -46.52
N GLU A 133 -27.62 -36.94 -45.31
CA GLU A 133 -28.66 -37.26 -44.31
C GLU A 133 -30.04 -36.83 -44.74
N ARG A 134 -30.16 -35.77 -45.54
CA ARG A 134 -31.43 -35.34 -46.12
C ARG A 134 -31.89 -36.31 -47.18
N LEU A 135 -31.01 -36.76 -48.09
CA LEU A 135 -31.29 -37.76 -49.12
C LEU A 135 -31.57 -39.16 -48.53
N GLU A 136 -31.02 -39.53 -47.40
CA GLU A 136 -31.36 -40.76 -46.67
C GLU A 136 -32.70 -40.64 -45.96
N ARG A 137 -33.05 -39.50 -45.36
CA ARG A 137 -34.40 -39.27 -44.80
C ARG A 137 -35.51 -39.27 -45.83
N ASP A 138 -35.25 -38.74 -47.02
CA ASP A 138 -36.23 -38.78 -48.14
C ASP A 138 -36.45 -40.21 -48.65
N LYS A 139 -35.42 -41.09 -48.58
CA LYS A 139 -35.52 -42.53 -48.91
C LYS A 139 -36.21 -43.33 -47.81
N ASP A 140 -36.13 -42.97 -46.57
CA ASP A 140 -36.82 -43.63 -45.45
C ASP A 140 -38.30 -43.19 -45.38
N HIS A 141 -38.60 -41.95 -45.76
CA HIS A 141 -39.96 -41.46 -45.86
C HIS A 141 -40.80 -42.23 -46.97
N ASP A 142 -40.13 -42.65 -48.05
CA ASP A 142 -40.79 -43.50 -49.09
C ASP A 142 -40.95 -44.94 -48.59
N LYS A 143 -40.05 -45.47 -47.73
CA LYS A 143 -40.20 -46.80 -47.12
C LYS A 143 -41.25 -46.86 -46.01
N ASP A 144 -41.48 -45.79 -45.29
CA ASP A 144 -42.47 -45.72 -44.22
C ASP A 144 -43.91 -45.56 -44.82
N ARG A 145 -44.04 -45.00 -46.01
CA ARG A 145 -45.29 -44.95 -46.73
C ARG A 145 -45.75 -46.34 -47.13
N ASP A 146 -44.87 -47.22 -47.57
CA ASP A 146 -45.13 -48.61 -47.89
C ASP A 146 -45.39 -49.50 -46.65
N LYS A 147 -44.91 -49.11 -45.46
CA LYS A 147 -45.14 -49.82 -44.18
C LYS A 147 -46.47 -49.47 -43.54
N ILE A 148 -46.92 -48.23 -43.67
CA ILE A 148 -48.18 -47.77 -43.07
C ILE A 148 -49.40 -48.45 -43.84
N GLU A 149 -49.21 -48.81 -45.07
CA GLU A 149 -50.24 -49.53 -45.81
C GLU A 149 -50.35 -51.04 -45.43
N LYS A 150 -49.27 -51.63 -44.89
CA LYS A 150 -49.19 -53.00 -44.39
C LYS A 150 -49.50 -53.19 -42.89
N GLU A 151 -49.47 -52.15 -42.11
CA GLU A 151 -49.72 -52.21 -40.64
C GLU A 151 -51.19 -51.99 -40.26
N LYS A 152 -51.99 -51.44 -41.17
CA LYS A 152 -53.44 -51.37 -41.00
C LYS A 152 -54.15 -52.72 -41.08
N GLU A 153 -53.49 -53.80 -41.46
CA GLU A 153 -54.04 -55.16 -41.51
C GLU A 153 -53.67 -56.06 -40.32
N ARG A 154 -52.87 -55.59 -39.30
CA ARG A 154 -52.37 -56.43 -38.20
C ARG A 154 -52.71 -55.98 -36.78
N GLU A 155 -53.52 -54.98 -36.59
CA GLU A 155 -54.01 -54.61 -35.25
C GLU A 155 -55.32 -55.32 -34.94
N LYS A 156 -55.21 -56.63 -34.71
CA LYS A 156 -56.13 -57.45 -33.93
C LYS A 156 -55.34 -58.63 -33.40
N GLN A 157 -54.91 -58.54 -32.15
CA GLN A 157 -54.69 -59.61 -31.20
C GLN A 157 -53.48 -59.36 -30.26
N HIS A 158 -53.85 -59.30 -29.02
CA HIS A 158 -53.23 -59.76 -27.81
C HIS A 158 -52.46 -58.78 -26.98
N GLU A 159 -53.13 -58.47 -25.90
CA GLU A 159 -52.76 -58.07 -24.58
C GLU A 159 -51.84 -59.11 -23.88
N ASP A 160 -51.23 -58.64 -22.86
CA ASP A 160 -50.84 -59.27 -21.58
C ASP A 160 -49.39 -59.55 -21.31
N SER A 161 -49.14 -59.05 -20.14
CA SER A 161 -48.38 -59.56 -18.93
C SER A 161 -46.93 -59.13 -18.71
N ASP A 162 -46.83 -58.31 -17.68
CA ASP A 162 -46.22 -58.56 -16.34
C ASP A 162 -44.70 -58.63 -16.24
N MET A 163 -44.20 -57.67 -15.49
CA MET A 163 -43.75 -57.68 -14.09
C MET A 163 -42.38 -58.29 -13.73
N VAL A 164 -41.71 -57.53 -12.89
CA VAL A 164 -41.00 -57.91 -11.62
C VAL A 164 -39.50 -58.05 -11.60
N MET A 165 -38.90 -57.12 -10.80
CA MET A 165 -37.92 -57.30 -9.69
C MET A 165 -36.58 -58.04 -9.93
N ASP A 166 -35.51 -57.85 -9.24
CA ASP A 166 -35.07 -57.32 -7.93
C ASP A 166 -33.53 -57.33 -7.83
N GLN A 167 -33.01 -56.41 -7.05
CA GLN A 167 -32.08 -56.52 -5.93
C GLN A 167 -30.67 -57.18 -6.00
N ASP A 168 -29.81 -56.47 -5.38
CA ASP A 168 -28.89 -56.70 -4.21
C ASP A 168 -27.43 -57.08 -4.50
N GLU A 169 -26.56 -56.50 -3.79
CA GLU A 169 -25.93 -56.40 -2.49
C GLU A 169 -24.40 -56.67 -2.46
N LYS A 170 -23.77 -55.91 -1.59
CA LYS A 170 -22.73 -56.15 -0.54
C LYS A 170 -21.24 -56.32 -0.87
N VAL A 171 -20.44 -55.44 -0.25
CA VAL A 171 -19.71 -55.41 1.09
C VAL A 171 -18.41 -56.22 1.17
N HIS A 172 -17.35 -55.61 1.70
CA HIS A 172 -16.41 -55.87 2.81
C HIS A 172 -15.02 -55.25 2.61
N VAL A 173 -14.52 -54.37 3.47
CA VAL A 173 -13.92 -54.41 4.83
C VAL A 173 -12.64 -55.24 4.98
N ASN A 174 -11.54 -54.58 5.42
CA ASN A 174 -10.66 -54.84 6.60
C ASN A 174 -9.33 -54.10 6.46
N GLN A 175 -8.90 -53.29 7.41
CA GLN A 175 -8.31 -53.42 8.77
C GLN A 175 -6.89 -54.04 8.81
N GLY A 176 -6.05 -53.40 9.67
CA GLY A 176 -4.85 -53.93 10.33
C GLY A 176 -3.78 -52.88 10.54
N GLU A 177 -3.65 -52.21 11.58
CA GLU A 177 -2.97 -52.31 12.90
C GLU A 177 -1.44 -52.45 12.88
N ALA A 178 -0.79 -51.45 13.49
CA ALA A 178 0.01 -51.40 14.74
C ALA A 178 1.50 -51.71 14.71
N GLY A 179 2.28 -50.94 15.51
CA GLY A 179 3.63 -51.26 15.93
C GLY A 179 4.43 -50.12 16.55
N VAL A 180 4.40 -50.04 17.85
CA VAL A 180 5.13 -49.21 18.82
C VAL A 180 6.59 -49.65 18.92
N PHE A 181 7.55 -48.73 19.19
CA PHE A 181 8.62 -48.87 20.18
C PHE A 181 9.33 -47.51 20.40
N GLY A 182 9.58 -47.23 21.61
CA GLY A 182 10.04 -46.18 22.40
C GLY A 182 11.48 -46.31 22.92
N GLY A 183 11.89 -45.26 23.62
CA GLY A 183 13.00 -45.22 24.57
C GLY A 183 13.97 -44.05 24.36
N PRO A 184 14.75 -43.59 25.37
CA PRO A 184 14.33 -42.49 26.25
C PRO A 184 15.28 -41.26 26.20
N GLU A 185 14.84 -40.20 26.89
CA GLU A 185 15.53 -38.90 27.08
C GLU A 185 16.85 -38.95 27.83
N PRO A 186 17.58 -37.80 27.84
CA PRO A 186 18.03 -37.29 29.14
C PRO A 186 17.51 -35.85 29.42
N MET A 187 17.10 -35.69 30.66
CA MET A 187 16.76 -34.45 31.31
C MET A 187 17.93 -33.47 31.32
N ASP A 188 17.64 -32.21 31.02
CA ASP A 188 18.42 -31.09 31.52
C ASP A 188 17.51 -30.05 32.18
N ILE A 189 17.77 -29.85 33.44
CA ILE A 189 17.04 -28.93 34.32
C ILE A 189 17.64 -27.55 34.11
N SER A 190 16.93 -26.68 33.44
CA SER A 190 17.15 -25.24 33.55
C SER A 190 15.83 -24.60 33.99
N THR A 191 15.85 -24.07 35.19
CA THR A 191 14.84 -23.18 35.75
C THR A 191 14.68 -21.96 34.91
N THR A 192 13.67 -21.96 34.06
CA THR A 192 13.18 -20.74 33.37
C THR A 192 11.85 -20.36 33.99
N SER A 193 11.86 -19.24 34.67
CA SER A 193 10.67 -18.47 35.00
C SER A 193 9.78 -18.41 33.75
N THR A 194 8.56 -18.90 33.86
CA THR A 194 7.50 -18.76 32.86
C THR A 194 7.20 -17.28 32.61
N SER A 195 7.95 -16.64 31.70
CA SER A 195 7.44 -15.47 31.00
C SER A 195 6.35 -15.98 30.06
N GLN A 196 5.08 -15.68 30.37
CA GLN A 196 4.00 -15.78 29.38
C GLN A 196 4.50 -15.12 28.11
N SER A 197 4.57 -15.87 27.02
CA SER A 197 4.98 -15.34 25.73
C SER A 197 3.95 -14.29 25.32
N CYS A 198 4.39 -13.03 25.25
CA CYS A 198 3.57 -11.91 24.75
C CYS A 198 3.34 -12.01 23.21
N GLU A 199 3.77 -13.08 22.58
CA GLU A 199 3.63 -13.27 21.14
C GLU A 199 2.19 -13.64 20.77
N ILE A 200 1.67 -12.93 19.76
CA ILE A 200 0.35 -13.18 19.18
C ILE A 200 0.43 -14.46 18.33
N SER A 201 -0.48 -15.39 18.59
CA SER A 201 -0.58 -16.62 17.80
C SER A 201 -0.91 -16.29 16.32
N SER A 202 -0.34 -17.05 15.40
CA SER A 202 -0.67 -16.94 13.97
C SER A 202 -2.16 -17.20 13.66
N SER A 203 -2.88 -17.90 14.55
CA SER A 203 -4.34 -18.10 14.44
C SER A 203 -5.16 -16.83 14.65
N ASP A 204 -4.58 -15.84 15.33
CA ASP A 204 -5.25 -14.57 15.68
C ASP A 204 -4.90 -13.45 14.69
N VAL A 205 -4.16 -13.80 13.64
CA VAL A 205 -3.70 -12.89 12.58
C VAL A 205 -4.30 -13.30 11.25
N THR A 206 -4.92 -12.35 10.56
CA THR A 206 -5.37 -12.51 9.17
C THR A 206 -4.38 -11.81 8.25
N ILE A 207 -3.73 -12.56 7.37
CA ILE A 207 -2.82 -12.02 6.35
C ILE A 207 -3.61 -11.75 5.08
N LEU A 208 -3.60 -10.49 4.64
CA LEU A 208 -4.22 -10.02 3.40
C LEU A 208 -3.16 -9.97 2.31
N GLN A 209 -3.27 -10.89 1.36
CA GLN A 209 -2.34 -11.03 0.24
C GLN A 209 -2.95 -10.50 -1.05
N GLY A 210 -2.11 -9.99 -1.94
CA GLY A 210 -2.54 -9.57 -3.26
C GLY A 210 -1.77 -8.38 -3.83
N HIS A 211 -1.26 -7.46 -2.99
CA HIS A 211 -0.31 -6.44 -3.46
C HIS A 211 0.97 -7.10 -3.99
N THR A 212 1.57 -6.46 -5.01
CA THR A 212 2.79 -6.98 -5.67
C THR A 212 4.02 -6.13 -5.37
N SER A 213 3.84 -5.03 -4.63
CA SER A 213 4.91 -4.19 -4.08
C SER A 213 4.58 -3.82 -2.64
N GLU A 214 5.52 -3.17 -1.96
CA GLU A 214 5.38 -2.74 -0.58
C GLU A 214 4.09 -1.96 -0.32
N VAL A 215 3.49 -2.16 0.84
CA VAL A 215 2.27 -1.48 1.26
C VAL A 215 2.64 -0.30 2.16
N CYS A 216 2.39 0.91 1.66
CA CYS A 216 2.86 2.15 2.29
C CYS A 216 1.87 2.74 3.30
N ALA A 217 0.58 2.51 3.08
CA ALA A 217 -0.48 3.15 3.88
C ALA A 217 -1.65 2.20 4.11
N CYS A 218 -2.29 2.30 5.28
CA CYS A 218 -3.59 1.68 5.54
C CYS A 218 -4.48 2.54 6.44
N ALA A 219 -5.79 2.43 6.23
CA ALA A 219 -6.78 3.09 7.09
C ALA A 219 -8.05 2.28 7.20
N TRP A 220 -8.56 2.17 8.42
CA TRP A 220 -9.88 1.62 8.68
C TRP A 220 -10.97 2.60 8.26
N ASN A 221 -12.00 2.07 7.64
CA ASN A 221 -13.23 2.82 7.41
C ASN A 221 -13.88 3.20 8.74
N PRO A 222 -14.37 4.44 8.93
CA PRO A 222 -15.04 4.85 10.16
C PRO A 222 -16.27 4.02 10.55
N THR A 223 -16.86 3.26 9.60
CA THR A 223 -17.97 2.34 9.88
C THR A 223 -17.51 0.97 10.40
N GLY A 224 -16.19 0.68 10.41
CA GLY A 224 -15.55 -0.43 11.12
C GLY A 224 -15.31 -1.72 10.32
N SER A 225 -16.00 -1.97 9.20
CA SER A 225 -15.94 -3.27 8.49
C SER A 225 -14.96 -3.32 7.31
N LEU A 226 -14.50 -2.17 6.84
CA LEU A 226 -13.62 -2.09 5.68
C LEU A 226 -12.24 -1.57 6.08
N LEU A 227 -11.21 -2.14 5.47
CA LEU A 227 -9.84 -1.66 5.56
C LEU A 227 -9.37 -1.25 4.16
N ALA A 228 -8.79 -0.07 4.02
CA ALA A 228 -8.11 0.34 2.79
C ALA A 228 -6.61 0.18 2.94
N SER A 229 -5.91 -0.19 1.86
CA SER A 229 -4.44 -0.22 1.77
C SER A 229 -3.97 0.39 0.47
N GLY A 230 -2.81 1.06 0.49
CA GLY A 230 -2.16 1.68 -0.66
C GLY A 230 -0.74 1.13 -0.83
N SER A 231 -0.33 0.87 -2.08
CA SER A 231 0.92 0.19 -2.37
C SER A 231 1.69 0.80 -3.54
N GLY A 232 3.00 0.56 -3.55
CA GLY A 232 3.92 0.81 -4.66
C GLY A 232 3.60 0.02 -5.94
N ASP A 233 2.61 -0.89 -5.91
CA ASP A 233 2.11 -1.58 -7.10
C ASP A 233 1.11 -0.75 -7.92
N SER A 234 0.99 0.55 -7.63
CA SER A 234 0.06 1.48 -8.26
C SER A 234 -1.42 1.12 -8.04
N THR A 235 -1.72 0.36 -6.98
CA THR A 235 -3.09 0.05 -6.59
C THR A 235 -3.37 0.43 -5.14
N ALA A 236 -4.61 0.84 -4.88
CA ALA A 236 -5.19 0.74 -3.55
C ALA A 236 -6.14 -0.46 -3.51
N ARG A 237 -6.41 -0.98 -2.34
CA ARG A 237 -7.35 -2.09 -2.13
C ARG A 237 -8.31 -1.78 -1.00
N ILE A 238 -9.56 -2.21 -1.14
CA ILE A 238 -10.55 -2.21 -0.08
C ILE A 238 -10.84 -3.66 0.29
N TRP A 239 -10.59 -4.00 1.54
CA TRP A 239 -10.75 -5.34 2.11
C TRP A 239 -11.97 -5.36 3.02
N THR A 240 -12.84 -6.36 2.85
CA THR A 240 -13.94 -6.59 3.79
C THR A 240 -13.44 -7.52 4.89
N ILE A 241 -13.38 -7.02 6.12
CA ILE A 241 -12.90 -7.76 7.27
C ILE A 241 -14.09 -8.35 8.02
N ALA A 242 -14.20 -9.68 8.02
CA ALA A 242 -15.27 -10.37 8.73
C ALA A 242 -15.10 -10.30 10.25
N ASP A 243 -16.20 -10.17 10.98
CA ASP A 243 -16.19 -10.29 12.43
C ASP A 243 -15.92 -11.74 12.86
N SER A 244 -15.04 -11.89 13.85
CA SER A 244 -14.63 -13.19 14.37
C SER A 244 -15.78 -14.00 15.01
N SER A 245 -16.90 -13.37 15.32
CA SER A 245 -18.10 -14.00 15.88
C SER A 245 -18.88 -14.90 14.89
N SER A 246 -18.65 -14.75 13.59
CA SER A 246 -19.34 -15.53 12.54
C SER A 246 -18.62 -16.82 12.11
N ARG A 247 -17.51 -17.20 12.75
CA ARG A 247 -16.74 -18.40 12.40
C ARG A 247 -17.24 -19.70 13.09
N SER A 248 -18.55 -19.88 13.25
CA SER A 248 -19.10 -21.19 13.60
C SER A 248 -19.35 -22.01 12.33
N GLY A 249 -18.36 -22.79 11.92
CA GLY A 249 -18.61 -24.05 11.19
C GLY A 249 -18.92 -24.00 9.70
N ALA A 250 -18.32 -23.10 8.89
CA ALA A 250 -18.35 -23.27 7.43
C ALA A 250 -17.12 -22.62 6.78
N GLN A 251 -16.63 -23.26 5.72
CA GLN A 251 -15.51 -22.87 4.85
C GLN A 251 -15.27 -21.35 4.81
N SER A 252 -14.02 -20.93 5.01
CA SER A 252 -13.59 -19.54 4.86
C SER A 252 -14.06 -19.01 3.51
N SER A 253 -15.13 -18.19 3.51
CA SER A 253 -15.52 -17.45 2.33
C SER A 253 -14.32 -16.60 1.89
N PRO A 254 -14.00 -16.52 0.59
CA PRO A 254 -12.90 -15.71 0.10
C PRO A 254 -13.10 -14.28 0.58
N LEU A 255 -12.05 -13.69 1.15
CA LEU A 255 -12.02 -12.27 1.53
C LEU A 255 -12.42 -11.45 0.31
N ASN A 256 -13.52 -10.71 0.41
CA ASN A 256 -13.92 -9.82 -0.66
C ASN A 256 -12.93 -8.65 -0.72
N VAL A 257 -12.23 -8.53 -1.84
CA VAL A 257 -11.24 -7.47 -2.09
C VAL A 257 -11.59 -6.71 -3.36
N LEU A 258 -11.64 -5.40 -3.25
CA LEU A 258 -11.79 -4.50 -4.39
C LEU A 258 -10.43 -3.89 -4.72
N VAL A 259 -10.01 -3.98 -5.97
CA VAL A 259 -8.73 -3.45 -6.46
C VAL A 259 -8.96 -2.14 -7.21
N LEU A 260 -8.43 -1.05 -6.66
CA LEU A 260 -8.54 0.31 -7.17
C LEU A 260 -7.27 0.63 -7.98
N LYS A 261 -7.36 0.54 -9.30
CA LYS A 261 -6.21 0.73 -10.19
C LYS A 261 -5.99 2.20 -10.52
N HIS A 262 -4.82 2.72 -10.24
CA HIS A 262 -4.41 4.08 -10.62
C HIS A 262 -3.98 4.19 -12.10
N VAL A 263 -3.89 3.08 -12.81
CA VAL A 263 -3.49 3.01 -14.22
C VAL A 263 -4.71 2.80 -15.10
N LYS A 264 -4.97 3.71 -16.08
CA LYS A 264 -5.85 3.47 -17.21
C LYS A 264 -4.99 3.35 -18.49
N GLY A 265 -4.92 2.13 -19.07
CA GLY A 265 -4.27 1.89 -20.36
C GLY A 265 -2.83 1.37 -20.28
N ARG A 266 -2.25 1.08 -21.46
CA ARG A 266 -0.90 0.53 -21.66
C ARG A 266 0.19 1.59 -21.76
N THR A 267 0.07 2.73 -21.13
CA THR A 267 1.08 3.79 -21.20
C THR A 267 2.12 3.60 -20.11
N ASN A 268 3.39 3.55 -20.50
CA ASN A 268 4.58 3.62 -19.64
C ASN A 268 4.70 5.03 -19.05
N GLU A 269 3.78 5.41 -18.19
CA GLU A 269 3.81 6.69 -17.50
C GLU A 269 4.44 6.53 -16.11
N LYS A 270 4.90 7.65 -15.55
CA LYS A 270 5.50 7.81 -14.21
C LYS A 270 4.92 6.84 -13.18
N SER A 271 5.74 6.40 -12.25
CA SER A 271 5.31 5.62 -11.09
C SER A 271 4.01 6.18 -10.51
N LYS A 272 3.03 5.34 -10.27
CA LYS A 272 1.70 5.70 -9.74
C LYS A 272 1.48 5.10 -8.36
N ASP A 273 2.56 4.90 -7.64
CA ASP A 273 2.56 4.35 -6.29
C ASP A 273 1.58 5.10 -5.41
N VAL A 274 0.77 4.37 -4.67
CA VAL A 274 -0.19 4.97 -3.73
C VAL A 274 0.54 5.23 -2.42
N THR A 275 0.82 6.51 -2.17
CA THR A 275 1.64 6.97 -1.04
C THR A 275 0.84 7.22 0.23
N THR A 276 -0.42 7.61 0.07
CA THR A 276 -1.28 8.00 1.19
C THR A 276 -2.75 7.76 0.87
N LEU A 277 -3.56 7.56 1.89
CA LEU A 277 -5.01 7.40 1.75
C LEU A 277 -5.74 7.85 3.02
N ASP A 278 -7.00 8.23 2.86
CA ASP A 278 -7.85 8.63 3.98
C ASP A 278 -9.34 8.42 3.63
N TRP A 279 -10.14 8.00 4.61
CA TRP A 279 -11.58 7.89 4.47
C TRP A 279 -12.26 9.19 4.89
N ASN A 280 -13.33 9.59 4.23
CA ASN A 280 -14.17 10.66 4.73
C ASN A 280 -14.90 10.22 6.01
N VAL A 281 -15.45 11.18 6.74
CA VAL A 281 -16.02 10.97 8.09
C VAL A 281 -17.17 9.97 8.13
N ASP A 282 -18.00 9.91 7.09
CA ASP A 282 -19.13 8.97 7.01
C ASP A 282 -18.73 7.60 6.41
N GLY A 283 -17.48 7.46 5.98
CA GLY A 283 -16.93 6.22 5.41
C GLY A 283 -17.46 5.85 4.03
N THR A 284 -18.12 6.78 3.33
CA THR A 284 -18.67 6.53 2.00
C THR A 284 -17.66 6.71 0.87
N LEU A 285 -16.61 7.52 1.11
CA LEU A 285 -15.58 7.86 0.13
C LEU A 285 -14.18 7.60 0.68
N LEU A 286 -13.36 7.00 -0.15
CA LEU A 286 -11.91 6.85 0.05
C LEU A 286 -11.17 7.81 -0.89
N ALA A 287 -10.26 8.61 -0.35
CA ALA A 287 -9.30 9.36 -1.15
C ALA A 287 -7.95 8.67 -1.12
N THR A 288 -7.28 8.63 -2.26
CA THR A 288 -5.92 8.09 -2.42
C THR A 288 -5.04 9.12 -3.09
N GLY A 289 -3.83 9.34 -2.56
CA GLY A 289 -2.80 10.19 -3.14
C GLY A 289 -1.70 9.33 -3.74
N SER A 290 -1.12 9.79 -4.86
CA SER A 290 -0.19 8.99 -5.63
C SER A 290 1.07 9.76 -6.03
N TYR A 291 2.10 9.00 -6.36
CA TYR A 291 3.38 9.51 -6.86
C TYR A 291 3.24 10.25 -8.20
N ASP A 292 2.17 9.97 -8.97
CA ASP A 292 1.85 10.69 -10.22
C ASP A 292 1.32 12.13 -10.01
N GLY A 293 1.20 12.58 -8.76
CA GLY A 293 0.68 13.90 -8.41
C GLY A 293 -0.85 14.01 -8.49
N GLN A 294 -1.56 12.90 -8.61
CA GLN A 294 -3.01 12.88 -8.65
C GLN A 294 -3.60 12.33 -7.36
N ALA A 295 -4.65 12.96 -6.86
CA ALA A 295 -5.52 12.37 -5.88
C ALA A 295 -6.76 11.79 -6.57
N ARG A 296 -7.23 10.64 -6.11
CA ARG A 296 -8.41 9.95 -6.64
C ARG A 296 -9.40 9.68 -5.54
N ILE A 297 -10.68 9.84 -5.86
CA ILE A 297 -11.79 9.63 -4.92
C ILE A 297 -12.59 8.42 -5.40
N TRP A 298 -12.80 7.48 -4.51
CA TRP A 298 -13.46 6.19 -4.76
C TRP A 298 -14.64 6.02 -3.82
N ASN A 299 -15.70 5.35 -4.28
CA ASN A 299 -16.74 4.89 -3.38
C ASN A 299 -16.38 3.52 -2.74
N THR A 300 -17.17 3.07 -1.79
CA THR A 300 -16.99 1.78 -1.10
C THR A 300 -17.17 0.57 -2.01
N ASN A 301 -17.75 0.72 -3.20
CA ASN A 301 -17.88 -0.34 -4.21
C ASN A 301 -16.67 -0.42 -5.15
N GLY A 302 -15.65 0.45 -4.95
CA GLY A 302 -14.44 0.49 -5.76
C GLY A 302 -14.57 1.28 -7.06
N GLU A 303 -15.63 2.04 -7.26
CA GLU A 303 -15.81 2.88 -8.44
C GLU A 303 -15.10 4.23 -8.26
N LEU A 304 -14.35 4.63 -9.28
CA LEU A 304 -13.70 5.93 -9.33
C LEU A 304 -14.76 7.02 -9.54
N ARG A 305 -14.86 7.93 -8.56
CA ARG A 305 -15.77 9.07 -8.61
C ARG A 305 -15.13 10.28 -9.29
N SER A 306 -13.90 10.62 -8.87
CA SER A 306 -13.22 11.80 -9.37
C SER A 306 -11.70 11.61 -9.37
N THR A 307 -11.02 12.30 -10.30
CA THR A 307 -9.56 12.41 -10.36
C THR A 307 -9.17 13.88 -10.25
N LEU A 308 -8.46 14.22 -9.18
CA LEU A 308 -8.01 15.56 -8.84
C LEU A 308 -6.57 15.74 -9.30
N SER A 309 -6.39 16.50 -10.39
CA SER A 309 -5.10 16.64 -11.08
C SER A 309 -4.70 18.11 -11.17
N LYS A 310 -3.75 18.54 -10.36
CA LYS A 310 -3.16 19.89 -10.39
C LYS A 310 -1.73 19.91 -9.83
N HIS A 311 -1.40 19.01 -8.90
CA HIS A 311 -0.03 18.89 -8.41
C HIS A 311 0.93 18.52 -9.55
N LYS A 312 2.15 19.05 -9.47
CA LYS A 312 3.24 18.81 -10.44
C LYS A 312 4.26 17.76 -9.94
N GLY A 313 4.06 17.25 -8.75
CA GLY A 313 4.92 16.25 -8.09
C GLY A 313 4.13 15.29 -7.22
N PRO A 314 4.78 14.25 -6.69
CA PRO A 314 4.18 13.26 -5.79
C PRO A 314 3.38 13.89 -4.65
N ILE A 315 2.24 13.28 -4.33
CA ILE A 315 1.45 13.62 -3.15
C ILE A 315 1.96 12.77 -1.99
N PHE A 316 2.40 13.41 -0.89
CA PHE A 316 2.93 12.70 0.28
C PHE A 316 1.92 12.59 1.43
N SER A 317 1.03 13.55 1.55
CA SER A 317 0.00 13.54 2.60
C SER A 317 -1.34 14.01 2.06
N LEU A 318 -2.41 13.41 2.59
CA LEU A 318 -3.77 13.67 2.17
C LEU A 318 -4.70 13.50 3.37
N LYS A 319 -5.62 14.47 3.61
CA LYS A 319 -6.57 14.44 4.72
C LYS A 319 -7.92 15.04 4.35
N TRP A 320 -9.00 14.34 4.72
CA TRP A 320 -10.33 14.90 4.71
C TRP A 320 -10.55 15.85 5.88
N ASN A 321 -11.29 16.95 5.66
CA ASN A 321 -11.76 17.74 6.79
C ASN A 321 -12.88 17.00 7.55
N LYS A 322 -13.16 17.44 8.79
CA LYS A 322 -14.16 16.79 9.66
C LYS A 322 -15.59 16.81 9.10
N LYS A 323 -15.89 17.69 8.15
CA LYS A 323 -17.20 17.77 7.49
C LYS A 323 -17.30 16.88 6.25
N GLY A 324 -16.17 16.45 5.68
CA GLY A 324 -16.11 15.63 4.48
C GLY A 324 -16.42 16.39 3.18
N ASP A 325 -16.39 17.72 3.18
CA ASP A 325 -16.62 18.56 2.00
C ASP A 325 -15.32 19.00 1.33
N TYR A 326 -14.20 19.03 2.06
CA TYR A 326 -12.89 19.38 1.53
C TYR A 326 -11.86 18.26 1.75
N LEU A 327 -11.05 18.07 0.73
CA LEU A 327 -9.83 17.26 0.79
C LEU A 327 -8.62 18.19 0.75
N LEU A 328 -7.62 17.92 1.57
CA LEU A 328 -6.34 18.63 1.61
C LEU A 328 -5.24 17.69 1.15
N THR A 329 -4.36 18.16 0.27
CA THR A 329 -3.19 17.40 -0.20
C THR A 329 -1.92 18.21 -0.05
N GLY A 330 -0.83 17.56 0.35
CA GLY A 330 0.53 18.10 0.39
C GLY A 330 1.44 17.34 -0.58
N SER A 331 2.29 18.06 -1.29
CA SER A 331 3.06 17.49 -2.40
C SER A 331 4.53 17.88 -2.40
N CYS A 332 5.33 17.04 -3.05
CA CYS A 332 6.71 17.31 -3.41
C CYS A 332 6.88 18.60 -4.26
N ASP A 333 5.83 19.06 -4.94
CA ASP A 333 5.83 20.32 -5.68
C ASP A 333 5.85 21.57 -4.79
N LYS A 334 6.05 21.40 -3.49
CA LYS A 334 6.17 22.45 -2.45
C LYS A 334 4.84 23.12 -2.10
N THR A 335 3.74 22.59 -2.58
CA THR A 335 2.43 23.22 -2.40
C THR A 335 1.49 22.33 -1.58
N ALA A 336 0.48 22.96 -0.98
CA ALA A 336 -0.70 22.28 -0.49
C ALA A 336 -1.92 22.76 -1.28
N ILE A 337 -2.86 21.86 -1.57
CA ILE A 337 -4.09 22.18 -2.30
C ILE A 337 -5.28 21.73 -1.49
N VAL A 338 -6.27 22.62 -1.36
CA VAL A 338 -7.61 22.28 -0.88
C VAL A 338 -8.52 22.06 -2.08
N TRP A 339 -9.21 20.93 -2.08
CA TRP A 339 -10.13 20.49 -3.11
C TRP A 339 -11.56 20.53 -2.61
N ASP A 340 -12.47 21.11 -3.39
CA ASP A 340 -13.92 21.01 -3.17
C ASP A 340 -14.39 19.73 -3.82
N VAL A 341 -14.69 18.71 -2.99
CA VAL A 341 -15.00 17.37 -3.49
C VAL A 341 -16.35 17.31 -4.19
N LYS A 342 -17.29 18.16 -3.78
CA LYS A 342 -18.60 18.25 -4.41
C LYS A 342 -18.53 18.91 -5.78
N ALA A 343 -17.68 19.93 -5.94
CA ALA A 343 -17.43 20.59 -7.21
C ALA A 343 -16.47 19.83 -8.11
N GLU A 344 -15.74 18.84 -7.55
CA GLU A 344 -14.68 18.06 -8.22
C GLU A 344 -13.53 18.93 -8.76
N GLU A 345 -13.26 20.06 -8.10
CA GLU A 345 -12.24 21.03 -8.53
C GLU A 345 -11.39 21.50 -7.34
N TRP A 346 -10.24 22.09 -7.68
CA TRP A 346 -9.39 22.73 -6.67
C TRP A 346 -10.04 24.02 -6.18
N LYS A 347 -10.08 24.19 -4.85
CA LYS A 347 -10.60 25.37 -4.19
C LYS A 347 -9.56 26.45 -4.07
N GLN A 348 -8.36 26.09 -3.57
CA GLN A 348 -7.26 27.00 -3.34
C GLN A 348 -5.95 26.23 -3.26
N GLN A 349 -4.89 26.77 -3.88
CA GLN A 349 -3.52 26.31 -3.80
C GLN A 349 -2.70 27.25 -2.91
N PHE A 350 -1.85 26.67 -2.07
CA PHE A 350 -1.00 27.37 -1.11
C PHE A 350 0.46 27.10 -1.46
N GLU A 351 1.18 28.16 -1.86
CA GLU A 351 2.55 28.10 -2.40
C GLU A 351 3.51 28.87 -1.48
N PHE A 352 3.60 28.47 -0.20
CA PHE A 352 4.40 29.18 0.79
C PHE A 352 5.71 28.49 1.12
N HIS A 353 5.80 27.18 0.93
CA HIS A 353 7.00 26.41 1.18
C HIS A 353 8.04 26.59 0.08
N SER A 354 9.32 26.59 0.48
CA SER A 354 10.47 26.56 -0.44
C SER A 354 10.99 25.16 -0.71
N GLY A 355 10.51 24.14 0.03
CA GLY A 355 10.78 22.71 -0.11
C GLY A 355 9.52 21.88 -0.18
N PRO A 356 9.62 20.56 -0.48
CA PRO A 356 8.51 19.61 -0.47
C PRO A 356 7.64 19.70 0.77
N THR A 357 6.31 19.67 0.59
CA THR A 357 5.34 19.58 1.68
C THR A 357 5.20 18.11 2.08
N LEU A 358 5.62 17.75 3.30
CA LEU A 358 5.67 16.37 3.77
C LEU A 358 4.38 15.91 4.43
N ASP A 359 3.78 16.75 5.28
CA ASP A 359 2.55 16.38 5.99
C ASP A 359 1.57 17.55 6.07
N VAL A 360 0.29 17.21 6.16
CA VAL A 360 -0.81 18.17 6.32
C VAL A 360 -1.81 17.66 7.34
N ASP A 361 -2.39 18.58 8.13
CA ASP A 361 -3.42 18.23 9.09
C ASP A 361 -4.44 19.35 9.30
N TRP A 362 -5.73 19.00 9.37
CA TRP A 362 -6.80 19.95 9.59
C TRP A 362 -6.91 20.35 11.06
N ARG A 363 -6.86 21.65 11.32
CA ARG A 363 -7.20 22.23 12.61
C ARG A 363 -8.71 22.19 12.86
N ASN A 364 -9.47 22.60 11.85
CA ASN A 364 -10.93 22.62 11.80
C ASN A 364 -11.37 22.52 10.33
N ASN A 365 -12.66 22.75 10.02
CA ASN A 365 -13.16 22.58 8.66
C ASN A 365 -12.60 23.56 7.61
N VAL A 366 -11.89 24.62 8.02
CA VAL A 366 -11.43 25.69 7.10
C VAL A 366 -9.97 26.11 7.29
N SER A 367 -9.31 25.67 8.37
CA SER A 367 -7.90 25.96 8.61
C SER A 367 -7.11 24.68 8.89
N PHE A 368 -5.85 24.66 8.49
CA PHE A 368 -4.98 23.50 8.53
C PHE A 368 -3.50 23.91 8.71
N ALA A 369 -2.66 22.95 9.06
CA ALA A 369 -1.21 23.11 9.10
C ALA A 369 -0.55 22.31 7.98
N THR A 370 0.62 22.77 7.53
CA THR A 370 1.51 22.11 6.58
C THR A 370 2.92 22.08 7.12
N SER A 371 3.66 21.01 6.90
CA SER A 371 5.08 20.85 7.24
C SER A 371 5.92 20.53 6.00
N SER A 372 7.21 20.88 6.05
CA SER A 372 8.06 20.81 4.88
C SER A 372 9.53 20.54 5.21
N THR A 373 10.26 20.11 4.20
CA THR A 373 11.72 20.01 4.22
C THR A 373 12.42 21.36 4.32
N ASP A 374 11.70 22.48 4.21
CA ASP A 374 12.24 23.84 4.44
C ASP A 374 12.28 24.22 5.93
N ASN A 375 12.04 23.28 6.83
CA ASN A 375 12.06 23.44 8.30
C ASN A 375 10.93 24.32 8.85
N MET A 376 9.97 24.71 7.98
CA MET A 376 8.88 25.62 8.33
C MET A 376 7.55 24.88 8.50
N ILE A 377 6.68 25.47 9.29
CA ILE A 377 5.30 25.07 9.44
C ILE A 377 4.42 26.27 9.16
N PHE A 378 3.48 26.14 8.25
CA PHE A 378 2.47 27.16 7.98
C PHE A 378 1.11 26.73 8.46
N VAL A 379 0.37 27.61 9.10
CA VAL A 379 -1.04 27.44 9.37
C VAL A 379 -1.81 28.32 8.39
N CYS A 380 -2.61 27.66 7.55
CA CYS A 380 -3.34 28.30 6.47
C CYS A 380 -4.85 28.25 6.72
N LYS A 381 -5.59 29.11 6.04
CA LYS A 381 -7.06 29.15 6.09
C LYS A 381 -7.60 29.37 4.69
N ILE A 382 -8.66 28.65 4.34
CA ILE A 382 -9.35 28.81 3.06
C ILE A 382 -9.86 30.25 2.93
N GLY A 383 -9.60 30.87 1.77
CA GLY A 383 -9.94 32.26 1.47
C GLY A 383 -8.87 33.29 1.86
N GLU A 384 -7.85 32.90 2.62
CA GLU A 384 -6.74 33.78 2.97
C GLU A 384 -5.58 33.61 1.99
N THR A 385 -4.97 34.72 1.59
CA THR A 385 -3.83 34.73 0.62
C THR A 385 -2.47 34.63 1.31
N ARG A 386 -2.41 34.63 2.63
CA ARG A 386 -1.20 34.48 3.45
C ARG A 386 -1.45 33.48 4.57
N PRO A 387 -0.41 32.83 5.09
CA PRO A 387 -0.54 32.01 6.28
C PRO A 387 -1.10 32.84 7.44
N ILE A 388 -2.06 32.29 8.17
CA ILE A 388 -2.58 32.93 9.40
C ILE A 388 -1.61 32.79 10.56
N LYS A 389 -0.66 31.86 10.47
CA LYS A 389 0.45 31.68 11.41
C LYS A 389 1.61 31.00 10.71
N THR A 390 2.83 31.39 11.09
CA THR A 390 4.08 30.77 10.68
C THR A 390 4.84 30.34 11.93
N PHE A 391 5.24 29.08 11.98
CA PHE A 391 6.08 28.56 13.04
C PHE A 391 7.46 28.24 12.49
N ALA A 392 8.47 28.95 13.01
CA ALA A 392 9.87 28.78 12.70
C ALA A 392 10.60 28.39 13.99
N GLY A 393 11.38 27.30 13.96
CA GLY A 393 12.11 26.86 15.15
C GLY A 393 12.74 25.50 15.03
N HIS A 394 12.30 24.66 14.12
CA HIS A 394 13.00 23.43 13.73
C HIS A 394 14.28 23.78 12.95
N GLN A 395 15.30 22.95 13.11
CA GLN A 395 16.62 23.09 12.47
C GLN A 395 16.85 22.01 11.40
N GLY A 396 15.86 21.16 11.15
CA GLY A 396 15.82 20.09 10.16
C GLY A 396 14.44 19.95 9.56
N GLU A 397 14.29 19.06 8.59
CA GLU A 397 13.02 18.77 7.90
C GLU A 397 11.91 18.46 8.91
N VAL A 398 10.73 19.01 8.69
CA VAL A 398 9.57 18.77 9.55
C VAL A 398 8.73 17.64 8.95
N ASN A 399 8.89 16.44 9.50
CA ASN A 399 8.32 15.21 8.95
C ASN A 399 6.82 15.09 9.15
N CYS A 400 6.30 15.53 10.29
CA CYS A 400 4.89 15.34 10.62
C CYS A 400 4.36 16.51 11.46
N VAL A 401 3.11 16.88 11.23
CA VAL A 401 2.34 17.86 12.00
C VAL A 401 0.96 17.32 12.33
N LYS A 402 0.54 17.41 13.59
CA LYS A 402 -0.78 16.96 14.04
C LYS A 402 -1.38 17.96 15.03
N TRP A 403 -2.63 18.35 14.77
CA TRP A 403 -3.42 19.11 15.73
C TRP A 403 -3.95 18.21 16.84
N ASP A 404 -3.97 18.73 18.05
CA ASP A 404 -4.68 18.09 19.16
C ASP A 404 -6.18 17.98 18.85
N PRO A 405 -6.94 17.13 19.53
CA PRO A 405 -8.38 16.93 19.26
C PRO A 405 -9.21 18.22 19.28
N THR A 406 -8.78 19.23 20.07
CA THR A 406 -9.48 20.54 20.19
C THR A 406 -9.06 21.54 19.12
N GLY A 407 -7.94 21.34 18.43
CA GLY A 407 -7.33 22.30 17.52
C GLY A 407 -6.67 23.51 18.20
N SER A 408 -6.33 23.36 19.49
CA SER A 408 -5.68 24.42 20.29
C SER A 408 -4.17 24.38 20.22
N LEU A 409 -3.60 23.17 20.18
CA LEU A 409 -2.17 22.90 20.12
C LEU A 409 -1.84 22.15 18.84
N LEU A 410 -0.70 22.46 18.26
CA LEU A 410 -0.10 21.73 17.16
C LEU A 410 1.17 21.03 17.66
N ALA A 411 1.32 19.76 17.35
CA ALA A 411 2.59 19.07 17.53
C ALA A 411 3.30 18.94 16.19
N SER A 412 4.62 19.02 16.18
CA SER A 412 5.49 18.74 15.04
C SER A 412 6.67 17.89 15.44
N CYS A 413 7.23 17.13 14.51
CA CYS A 413 8.48 16.40 14.70
C CYS A 413 9.40 16.57 13.49
N SER A 414 10.71 16.39 13.73
CA SER A 414 11.71 16.81 12.77
C SER A 414 12.94 15.90 12.79
N ASP A 415 13.72 16.00 11.71
CA ASP A 415 15.08 15.45 11.59
C ASP A 415 16.07 16.13 12.54
N ASP A 416 15.71 17.29 13.13
CA ASP A 416 16.49 17.94 14.18
C ASP A 416 16.44 17.20 15.53
N ILE A 417 15.94 15.95 15.55
CA ILE A 417 15.78 15.08 16.71
C ILE A 417 14.81 15.57 17.78
N THR A 418 14.04 16.62 17.49
CA THR A 418 13.09 17.20 18.45
C THR A 418 11.63 17.07 17.98
N ALA A 419 10.73 16.99 18.95
CA ALA A 419 9.32 17.31 18.75
C ALA A 419 9.00 18.65 19.43
N LYS A 420 8.09 19.42 18.84
CA LYS A 420 7.72 20.73 19.38
C LYS A 420 6.21 20.86 19.49
N ILE A 421 5.77 21.54 20.53
CA ILE A 421 4.36 21.91 20.75
C ILE A 421 4.20 23.40 20.49
N TRP A 422 3.24 23.75 19.63
CA TRP A 422 2.96 25.11 19.21
C TRP A 422 1.55 25.53 19.61
N SER A 423 1.36 26.82 19.79
CA SER A 423 0.06 27.43 20.05
C SER A 423 -0.17 28.63 19.13
N MET A 424 -1.41 28.81 18.67
CA MET A 424 -1.77 30.01 17.89
C MET A 424 -1.60 31.33 18.66
N LYS A 425 -1.46 31.24 19.98
CA LYS A 425 -1.37 32.41 20.87
C LYS A 425 0.04 33.04 20.90
N GLN A 426 1.08 32.31 20.47
CA GLN A 426 2.47 32.80 20.52
C GLN A 426 3.25 32.35 19.29
N ASP A 427 4.41 32.99 19.03
CA ASP A 427 5.21 32.72 17.84
C ASP A 427 6.25 31.60 18.05
N LYS A 428 6.72 31.47 19.30
CA LYS A 428 7.64 30.40 19.69
C LYS A 428 6.85 29.15 20.09
N TYR A 429 7.52 28.00 20.04
CA TYR A 429 6.98 26.77 20.60
C TYR A 429 6.67 26.92 22.10
N VAL A 430 5.63 26.22 22.56
CA VAL A 430 5.26 26.11 23.97
C VAL A 430 6.28 25.20 24.68
N TYR A 431 6.56 24.07 24.06
CA TYR A 431 7.53 23.09 24.54
C TYR A 431 8.43 22.60 23.41
N ASP A 432 9.69 22.29 23.80
CA ASP A 432 10.74 21.72 22.97
C ASP A 432 11.17 20.37 23.58
N LEU A 433 10.72 19.27 22.97
CA LEU A 433 10.83 17.92 23.50
C LEU A 433 12.07 17.23 22.93
N LYS A 434 13.16 17.09 23.74
CA LYS A 434 14.52 16.77 23.29
C LYS A 434 15.10 15.47 23.87
N GLU A 435 14.30 14.41 23.98
CA GLU A 435 14.77 13.16 24.58
C GLU A 435 15.14 12.08 23.54
N HIS A 436 14.79 12.27 22.26
CA HIS A 436 15.21 11.37 21.20
C HIS A 436 16.66 11.59 20.80
N SER A 437 17.33 10.52 20.36
CA SER A 437 18.74 10.56 19.96
C SER A 437 18.93 10.50 18.44
N LYS A 438 17.84 10.30 17.68
CA LYS A 438 17.79 10.33 16.21
C LYS A 438 16.51 11.01 15.76
N GLU A 439 16.38 11.17 14.46
CA GLU A 439 15.27 11.80 13.76
C GLU A 439 13.93 11.24 14.21
N ILE A 440 12.93 12.09 14.35
CA ILE A 440 11.56 11.70 14.71
C ILE A 440 10.72 11.66 13.44
N TYR A 441 10.21 10.49 13.09
CA TYR A 441 9.47 10.29 11.85
C TYR A 441 8.00 10.68 11.96
N THR A 442 7.34 10.29 13.05
CA THR A 442 5.89 10.54 13.21
C THR A 442 5.50 10.85 14.65
N ILE A 443 4.40 11.54 14.78
CA ILE A 443 3.77 11.88 16.06
C ILE A 443 2.27 11.60 16.00
N ARG A 444 1.67 11.26 17.14
CA ARG A 444 0.22 11.10 17.28
C ARG A 444 -0.25 11.61 18.65
N TRP A 445 -1.39 12.27 18.66
CA TRP A 445 -2.10 12.61 19.88
C TRP A 445 -2.95 11.44 20.36
N SER A 446 -3.03 11.27 21.68
CA SER A 446 -3.99 10.31 22.26
C SER A 446 -5.44 10.78 22.00
N PRO A 447 -6.40 9.85 21.83
CA PRO A 447 -7.82 10.19 21.71
C PRO A 447 -8.45 10.47 23.10
N THR A 448 -7.75 11.24 23.93
CA THR A 448 -8.07 11.52 25.35
C THR A 448 -8.06 13.02 25.58
N GLY A 449 -8.61 13.45 26.71
CA GLY A 449 -8.72 14.86 27.05
C GLY A 449 -9.92 15.57 26.44
N PRO A 450 -10.03 16.90 26.62
CA PRO A 450 -11.15 17.69 26.17
C PRO A 450 -11.43 17.55 24.68
N GLY A 451 -12.70 17.44 24.31
CA GLY A 451 -13.12 17.32 22.90
C GLY A 451 -13.06 15.91 22.33
N THR A 452 -12.74 14.89 23.13
CA THR A 452 -12.69 13.47 22.75
C THR A 452 -13.78 12.65 23.45
N ASN A 453 -13.87 11.37 23.08
CA ASN A 453 -14.74 10.40 23.78
C ASN A 453 -14.20 10.01 25.18
N ASN A 454 -12.96 10.37 25.50
CA ASN A 454 -12.29 10.09 26.78
C ASN A 454 -11.87 11.39 27.48
N PRO A 455 -12.84 12.29 27.83
CA PRO A 455 -12.54 13.66 28.25
C PRO A 455 -11.84 13.77 29.60
N ASN A 456 -11.97 12.75 30.45
CA ASN A 456 -11.41 12.73 31.82
C ASN A 456 -10.00 12.12 31.87
N GLN A 457 -9.46 11.64 30.75
CA GLN A 457 -8.10 11.12 30.67
C GLN A 457 -7.15 12.23 30.22
N GLN A 458 -5.89 12.16 30.70
CA GLN A 458 -4.85 13.10 30.31
C GLN A 458 -4.55 13.01 28.81
N LEU A 459 -4.37 14.16 28.18
CA LEU A 459 -3.90 14.26 26.81
C LEU A 459 -2.41 13.93 26.74
N VAL A 460 -2.04 12.97 25.92
CA VAL A 460 -0.68 12.47 25.73
C VAL A 460 -0.27 12.61 24.27
N LEU A 461 0.98 12.97 24.03
CA LEU A 461 1.60 12.89 22.70
C LEU A 461 2.52 11.67 22.65
N ALA A 462 2.46 10.90 21.56
CA ALA A 462 3.43 9.87 21.25
C ALA A 462 4.32 10.33 20.09
N SER A 463 5.62 10.09 20.18
CA SER A 463 6.59 10.31 19.10
C SER A 463 7.37 9.03 18.81
N ALA A 464 7.57 8.72 17.54
CA ALA A 464 8.31 7.54 17.07
C ALA A 464 9.54 7.98 16.27
N SER A 465 10.67 7.34 16.57
CA SER A 465 11.98 7.79 16.08
C SER A 465 12.81 6.65 15.47
N PHE A 466 13.77 7.08 14.68
CA PHE A 466 14.85 6.24 14.16
C PHE A 466 15.85 5.77 15.24
N ASP A 467 15.73 6.27 16.47
CA ASP A 467 16.45 5.75 17.64
C ASP A 467 15.83 4.43 18.16
N SER A 468 14.86 3.87 17.45
CA SER A 468 14.15 2.62 17.78
C SER A 468 13.26 2.73 19.03
N THR A 469 12.95 3.94 19.49
CA THR A 469 12.11 4.17 20.66
C THR A 469 10.82 4.91 20.30
N VAL A 470 9.80 4.71 21.12
CA VAL A 470 8.61 5.56 21.17
C VAL A 470 8.60 6.28 22.50
N LYS A 471 8.36 7.57 22.49
CA LYS A 471 8.28 8.39 23.70
C LYS A 471 6.89 8.94 23.90
N LEU A 472 6.45 8.94 25.16
CA LEU A 472 5.16 9.47 25.60
C LEU A 472 5.39 10.76 26.37
N TRP A 473 4.65 11.80 26.03
CA TRP A 473 4.85 13.14 26.57
C TRP A 473 3.61 13.67 27.27
N ASP A 474 3.82 14.23 28.45
CA ASP A 474 2.86 15.10 29.13
C ASP A 474 2.89 16.46 28.46
N VAL A 475 1.82 16.81 27.79
CA VAL A 475 1.72 18.07 27.03
C VAL A 475 1.32 19.26 27.88
N GLU A 476 0.88 19.05 29.11
CA GLU A 476 0.61 20.13 30.06
C GLU A 476 1.91 20.63 30.72
N GLN A 477 2.84 19.72 30.99
CA GLN A 477 4.12 20.02 31.62
C GLN A 477 5.30 20.08 30.64
N GLY A 478 5.14 19.57 29.40
CA GLY A 478 6.22 19.44 28.43
C GLY A 478 7.29 18.43 28.83
N LYS A 479 6.91 17.36 29.56
CA LYS A 479 7.84 16.38 30.11
C LYS A 479 7.63 14.99 29.54
N LEU A 480 8.71 14.21 29.52
CA LEU A 480 8.67 12.80 29.19
C LEU A 480 7.89 12.03 30.29
N ILE A 481 6.84 11.33 29.91
CA ILE A 481 6.12 10.38 30.78
C ILE A 481 6.85 9.04 30.79
N ASN A 482 7.15 8.51 29.60
CA ASN A 482 7.75 7.19 29.46
C ASN A 482 8.53 7.06 28.15
N SER A 483 9.58 6.25 28.16
CA SER A 483 10.29 5.80 26.98
C SER A 483 10.00 4.31 26.75
N LEU A 484 9.33 3.99 25.65
CA LEU A 484 8.95 2.64 25.29
C LEU A 484 10.09 2.02 24.47
N ASN A 485 10.89 1.19 25.14
CA ASN A 485 12.08 0.55 24.59
C ASN A 485 11.77 -0.93 24.32
N GLY A 486 11.78 -1.36 23.07
CA GLY A 486 11.48 -2.75 22.68
C GLY A 486 11.86 -3.04 21.23
N HIS A 487 11.73 -2.05 20.37
CA HIS A 487 12.17 -2.15 18.98
C HIS A 487 13.70 -2.13 18.85
N ARG A 488 14.20 -2.74 17.78
CA ARG A 488 15.65 -2.85 17.48
C ARG A 488 16.07 -2.01 16.28
N GLU A 489 15.11 -1.57 15.49
CA GLU A 489 15.24 -0.80 14.27
C GLU A 489 14.28 0.41 14.31
N PRO A 490 14.42 1.40 13.40
CA PRO A 490 13.57 2.58 13.34
C PRO A 490 12.06 2.27 13.44
N VAL A 491 11.35 3.09 14.23
CA VAL A 491 9.90 3.02 14.38
C VAL A 491 9.25 4.01 13.42
N TYR A 492 8.46 3.50 12.49
CA TYR A 492 7.82 4.31 11.44
C TYR A 492 6.40 4.76 11.76
N SER A 493 5.69 4.02 12.57
CA SER A 493 4.28 4.33 12.84
C SER A 493 3.89 4.02 14.26
N VAL A 494 3.01 4.85 14.80
CA VAL A 494 2.35 4.66 16.08
C VAL A 494 0.87 5.00 15.98
N ALA A 495 0.04 4.25 16.70
CA ALA A 495 -1.40 4.47 16.75
C ALA A 495 -1.95 4.17 18.14
N PHE A 496 -2.71 5.10 18.70
CA PHE A 496 -3.44 4.88 19.96
C PHE A 496 -4.70 4.05 19.73
N SER A 497 -5.02 3.20 20.68
CA SER A 497 -6.34 2.57 20.72
C SER A 497 -7.43 3.61 20.98
N PRO A 498 -8.69 3.40 20.50
CA PRO A 498 -9.77 4.39 20.65
C PRO A 498 -10.12 4.75 22.10
N ASN A 499 -9.87 3.82 23.04
CA ASN A 499 -10.08 4.04 24.47
C ASN A 499 -8.90 4.75 25.17
N GLY A 500 -7.79 4.99 24.45
CA GLY A 500 -6.60 5.65 25.00
C GLY A 500 -5.81 4.83 26.00
N GLU A 501 -6.03 3.49 26.11
CA GLU A 501 -5.31 2.64 27.06
C GLU A 501 -4.07 1.96 26.47
N TYR A 502 -4.04 1.80 25.15
CA TYR A 502 -2.99 1.09 24.44
C TYR A 502 -2.41 1.94 23.31
N LEU A 503 -1.17 1.63 22.97
CA LEU A 503 -0.48 2.16 21.79
C LEU A 503 0.05 0.99 20.97
N ALA A 504 -0.18 0.99 19.67
CA ALA A 504 0.50 0.11 18.72
C ALA A 504 1.68 0.86 18.08
N SER A 505 2.81 0.18 17.91
CA SER A 505 3.98 0.71 17.18
C SER A 505 4.47 -0.29 16.15
N GLY A 506 4.85 0.19 14.96
CA GLY A 506 5.38 -0.61 13.86
C GLY A 506 6.80 -0.16 13.48
N SER A 507 7.70 -1.13 13.28
CA SER A 507 9.12 -0.89 13.05
C SER A 507 9.68 -1.69 11.87
N LEU A 508 10.83 -1.26 11.36
CA LEU A 508 11.62 -2.00 10.38
C LEU A 508 12.16 -3.32 10.93
N ASP A 509 12.22 -3.51 12.25
CA ASP A 509 12.57 -4.79 12.88
C ASP A 509 11.53 -5.89 12.63
N LYS A 510 10.50 -5.61 11.80
CA LYS A 510 9.38 -6.49 11.43
C LYS A 510 8.37 -6.75 12.54
N SER A 511 8.56 -6.10 13.70
CA SER A 511 7.71 -6.29 14.86
C SER A 511 6.69 -5.17 15.01
N MET A 512 5.49 -5.55 15.39
CA MET A 512 4.49 -4.65 15.94
C MET A 512 4.37 -4.93 17.43
N HIS A 513 4.59 -3.92 18.26
CA HIS A 513 4.37 -3.99 19.70
C HIS A 513 3.08 -3.26 20.06
N ILE A 514 2.34 -3.85 20.99
CA ILE A 514 1.19 -3.24 21.63
C ILE A 514 1.57 -2.96 23.08
N TRP A 515 1.55 -1.69 23.45
CA TRP A 515 1.98 -1.18 24.75
C TRP A 515 0.79 -0.81 25.61
N SER A 516 0.82 -1.15 26.89
CA SER A 516 -0.09 -0.57 27.87
C SER A 516 0.44 0.78 28.30
N LEU A 517 -0.32 1.83 28.08
CA LEU A 517 0.08 3.21 28.47
C LEU A 517 0.20 3.38 29.97
N LYS A 518 -0.61 2.64 30.75
CA LYS A 518 -0.58 2.65 32.22
C LYS A 518 0.74 2.11 32.79
N SER A 519 1.25 1.01 32.20
CA SER A 519 2.45 0.34 32.73
C SER A 519 3.73 0.63 31.95
N GLY A 520 3.62 1.19 30.73
CA GLY A 520 4.74 1.35 29.81
C GLY A 520 5.34 0.04 29.29
N LYS A 521 4.64 -1.09 29.46
CA LYS A 521 5.13 -2.43 29.09
C LYS A 521 4.46 -2.95 27.84
N ILE A 522 5.17 -3.80 27.09
CA ILE A 522 4.62 -4.55 25.99
C ILE A 522 3.57 -5.55 26.53
N VAL A 523 2.38 -5.50 25.97
CA VAL A 523 1.28 -6.43 26.27
C VAL A 523 1.27 -7.57 25.27
N LYS A 524 1.43 -7.23 23.98
CA LYS A 524 1.47 -8.20 22.88
C LYS A 524 2.52 -7.78 21.85
N THR A 525 3.08 -8.79 21.18
CA THR A 525 4.01 -8.60 20.04
C THR A 525 3.55 -9.47 18.88
N TYR A 526 3.61 -8.93 17.68
CA TYR A 526 3.51 -9.70 16.44
C TYR A 526 4.75 -9.45 15.60
N THR A 527 5.38 -10.51 15.11
CA THR A 527 6.54 -10.43 14.22
C THR A 527 6.14 -10.95 12.83
N GLY A 528 6.25 -10.07 11.84
CA GLY A 528 5.95 -10.38 10.44
C GLY A 528 7.21 -10.70 9.61
N ASN A 529 7.04 -10.78 8.29
CA ASN A 529 8.13 -11.12 7.36
C ASN A 529 8.78 -9.91 6.66
N GLY A 530 8.36 -8.69 6.99
CA GLY A 530 8.90 -7.44 6.42
C GLY A 530 8.81 -6.29 7.41
N GLY A 531 9.55 -5.20 7.17
CA GLY A 531 9.43 -3.96 7.94
C GLY A 531 8.00 -3.41 7.89
N ILE A 532 7.56 -2.74 8.94
CA ILE A 532 6.22 -2.18 9.07
C ILE A 532 6.29 -0.68 8.82
N PHE A 533 5.48 -0.19 7.86
CA PHE A 533 5.40 1.22 7.51
C PHE A 533 4.24 1.95 8.20
N GLU A 534 3.11 1.29 8.37
CA GLU A 534 1.97 1.91 9.06
C GLU A 534 1.21 0.89 9.92
N VAL A 535 0.69 1.37 11.06
CA VAL A 535 -0.21 0.64 11.94
C VAL A 535 -1.45 1.49 12.23
N CYS A 536 -2.62 0.88 12.32
CA CYS A 536 -3.86 1.59 12.67
C CYS A 536 -4.86 0.69 13.39
N TRP A 537 -5.56 1.26 14.39
CA TRP A 537 -6.65 0.61 15.11
C TRP A 537 -7.97 0.82 14.37
N ASN A 538 -8.86 -0.17 14.45
CA ASN A 538 -10.24 0.04 14.06
C ASN A 538 -11.00 0.86 15.13
N LYS A 539 -12.20 1.31 14.79
CA LYS A 539 -13.04 2.16 15.65
C LYS A 539 -13.42 1.49 16.96
N GLU A 540 -13.64 0.18 16.94
CA GLU A 540 -14.03 -0.63 18.08
C GLU A 540 -12.87 -0.93 19.04
N GLY A 541 -11.63 -0.74 18.59
CA GLY A 541 -10.41 -1.02 19.35
C GLY A 541 -10.16 -2.51 19.60
N ASP A 542 -10.72 -3.35 18.74
CA ASP A 542 -10.55 -4.81 18.82
C ASP A 542 -9.65 -5.38 17.73
N LYS A 543 -9.38 -4.60 16.68
CA LYS A 543 -8.51 -5.00 15.56
C LYS A 543 -7.43 -3.95 15.29
N ILE A 544 -6.27 -4.44 14.91
CA ILE A 544 -5.14 -3.60 14.46
C ILE A 544 -4.74 -4.06 13.08
N ALA A 545 -4.60 -3.13 12.15
CA ALA A 545 -4.00 -3.39 10.85
C ALA A 545 -2.57 -2.89 10.81
N ALA A 546 -1.69 -3.60 10.09
CA ALA A 546 -0.32 -3.18 9.80
C ALA A 546 0.06 -3.46 8.35
N CYS A 547 0.80 -2.54 7.76
CA CYS A 547 1.30 -2.58 6.40
C CYS A 547 2.77 -2.94 6.36
N PHE A 548 3.14 -3.86 5.47
CA PHE A 548 4.47 -4.44 5.43
C PHE A 548 5.20 -4.20 4.11
N ALA A 549 6.52 -4.08 4.20
CA ALA A 549 7.43 -4.01 3.06
C ALA A 549 7.43 -5.27 2.19
N ASN A 550 6.94 -6.41 2.69
CA ASN A 550 6.82 -7.67 1.96
C ASN A 550 5.49 -7.82 1.20
N ASN A 551 4.86 -6.72 0.83
CA ASN A 551 3.64 -6.65 0.02
C ASN A 551 2.37 -7.18 0.71
N THR A 552 2.39 -7.36 2.02
CA THR A 552 1.25 -7.86 2.78
C THR A 552 0.67 -6.80 3.71
N VAL A 553 -0.59 -6.97 4.04
CA VAL A 553 -1.25 -6.30 5.17
C VAL A 553 -1.66 -7.38 6.16
N CYS A 554 -1.48 -7.15 7.44
CA CYS A 554 -2.03 -8.03 8.45
C CYS A 554 -3.12 -7.33 9.26
N VAL A 555 -4.08 -8.12 9.73
CA VAL A 555 -5.11 -7.70 10.67
C VAL A 555 -5.06 -8.62 11.87
N LEU A 556 -4.80 -8.04 13.03
CA LEU A 556 -4.78 -8.73 14.32
C LEU A 556 -6.11 -8.55 15.03
N ASP A 557 -6.58 -9.61 15.66
CA ASP A 557 -7.65 -9.55 16.66
C ASP A 557 -7.04 -9.36 18.05
N PHE A 558 -7.25 -8.17 18.62
CA PHE A 558 -6.65 -7.80 19.92
C PHE A 558 -7.39 -8.41 21.11
N ARG A 559 -8.67 -8.77 20.97
CA ARG A 559 -9.48 -9.35 22.07
C ARG A 559 -9.11 -10.81 22.39
N LYS A 560 -8.46 -11.49 21.48
CA LYS A 560 -7.96 -12.85 21.65
C LYS A 560 -6.53 -12.81 22.17
#